data_81ace7c89e9ad5a6966bb7ae84454dfa
#
_entry.id   81ace7c89e9ad5a6966bb7ae84454dfa
#
_cell.length_a   1.000
_cell.length_b   1.000
_cell.length_c   1.000
_cell.angle_alpha   90.00
_cell.angle_beta   90.00
_cell.angle_gamma   90.00
#
_symmetry.space_group_name_H-M   'P 1'
#
loop_
_entity.id
_entity.type
_entity.pdbx_description
1 polymer ?
#
loop_
_entity_poly.entity_id
_entity_poly.type
_entity_poly.pdbx_seq_one_letter_code
_entity_poly.pdbx_strand_id
1 'polypeptide(L)'
;MLKEINEQPRAIRDTTLGRISLTTGHVFLEKLDITDAESLHLVNELSKLPGKVEDVLRAVDDQCYQLAKIFHTANDFLFLGRGIHYPIALEGALKLKEISYIHAEGYPAGEMKHGPNALIDETLPVVCIATKDPNDPSSVLKYEKTLSNIQEVTARSGRVIAIAIEGDEEIKHLVEHTIQIPQAPELLLPVLEVVPLQLLAYHIAVRRGCDVDQPRNLAKSVTVE
;
A
#
# COMPACT_ATOMS: atom_id res chain seq x y z
N MET A 1 -12.05 -5.27 -11.82
CA MET A 1 -10.98 -4.68 -10.98
C MET A 1 -11.06 -3.16 -10.83
N LEU A 2 -10.92 -2.31 -11.90
CA LEU A 2 -10.94 -0.83 -11.73
C LEU A 2 -12.22 -0.32 -11.05
N LYS A 3 -13.39 -0.88 -11.39
CA LYS A 3 -14.66 -0.58 -10.73
C LYS A 3 -14.59 -0.87 -9.22
N GLU A 4 -14.06 -2.03 -8.85
CA GLU A 4 -13.94 -2.45 -7.45
C GLU A 4 -12.97 -1.55 -6.66
N ILE A 5 -11.85 -1.14 -7.28
CA ILE A 5 -10.92 -0.18 -6.68
C ILE A 5 -11.64 1.14 -6.38
N ASN A 6 -12.44 1.66 -7.32
CA ASN A 6 -13.18 2.91 -7.15
C ASN A 6 -14.42 2.79 -6.23
N GLU A 7 -14.90 1.58 -5.93
CA GLU A 7 -15.99 1.33 -4.98
C GLU A 7 -15.53 1.30 -3.51
N GLN A 8 -14.22 1.25 -3.24
CA GLN A 8 -13.67 1.14 -1.87
C GLN A 8 -14.18 2.23 -0.90
N PRO A 9 -14.29 3.52 -1.28
CA PRO A 9 -14.82 4.54 -0.38
C PRO A 9 -16.24 4.21 0.09
N ARG A 10 -17.10 3.73 -0.82
CA ARG A 10 -18.45 3.30 -0.49
C ARG A 10 -18.45 2.06 0.40
N ALA A 11 -17.64 1.06 0.08
CA ALA A 11 -17.54 -0.17 0.84
C ALA A 11 -17.12 0.08 2.29
N ILE A 12 -16.14 0.98 2.52
CA ILE A 12 -15.71 1.39 3.87
C ILE A 12 -16.87 2.08 4.61
N ARG A 13 -17.55 3.03 3.96
CA ARG A 13 -18.68 3.75 4.53
C ARG A 13 -19.81 2.79 4.94
N ASP A 14 -20.19 1.87 4.07
CA ASP A 14 -21.25 0.88 4.30
C ASP A 14 -20.85 -0.10 5.41
N THR A 15 -19.57 -0.47 5.49
CA THR A 15 -19.06 -1.38 6.53
C THR A 15 -19.08 -0.73 7.92
N THR A 16 -18.83 0.58 8.01
CA THR A 16 -18.81 1.30 9.30
C THR A 16 -20.19 1.74 9.74
N LEU A 17 -21.18 1.76 8.84
CA LEU A 17 -22.54 2.22 9.14
C LEU A 17 -23.18 1.36 10.24
N GLY A 18 -23.64 2.01 11.30
CA GLY A 18 -24.27 1.36 12.46
C GLY A 18 -23.29 0.61 13.40
N ARG A 19 -22.00 0.59 13.09
CA ARG A 19 -20.98 -0.09 13.92
C ARG A 19 -20.13 0.87 14.75
N ILE A 20 -20.25 2.17 14.50
CA ILE A 20 -19.51 3.19 15.21
C ILE A 20 -20.44 4.29 15.71
N SER A 21 -20.13 4.86 16.88
CA SER A 21 -20.83 6.03 17.43
C SER A 21 -19.87 7.22 17.42
N LEU A 22 -20.14 8.20 16.57
CA LEU A 22 -19.35 9.44 16.50
C LEU A 22 -19.48 10.30 17.75
N THR A 23 -20.54 10.08 18.54
CA THR A 23 -20.82 10.88 19.76
C THR A 23 -20.08 10.35 20.96
N THR A 24 -20.01 9.04 21.11
CA THR A 24 -19.44 8.37 22.29
C THR A 24 -18.09 7.71 22.02
N GLY A 25 -17.68 7.59 20.74
CA GLY A 25 -16.49 6.84 20.35
C GLY A 25 -16.66 5.32 20.46
N HIS A 26 -17.83 4.82 20.80
CA HIS A 26 -18.06 3.37 20.88
C HIS A 26 -17.97 2.72 19.51
N VAL A 27 -17.21 1.64 19.46
CA VAL A 27 -17.17 0.70 18.34
C VAL A 27 -17.90 -0.56 18.82
N PHE A 28 -18.99 -0.91 18.15
CA PHE A 28 -19.78 -2.09 18.48
C PHE A 28 -19.11 -3.37 17.93
N LEU A 29 -17.94 -3.67 18.46
CA LEU A 29 -17.20 -4.91 18.19
C LEU A 29 -16.93 -5.58 19.54
N GLU A 30 -17.43 -6.79 19.73
CA GLU A 30 -17.53 -7.50 21.01
C GLU A 30 -16.19 -7.76 21.77
N LYS A 31 -15.03 -7.30 21.25
CA LYS A 31 -13.71 -7.65 21.83
C LYS A 31 -12.63 -6.54 21.73
N LEU A 32 -12.99 -5.28 21.53
CA LEU A 32 -12.00 -4.18 21.52
C LEU A 32 -12.00 -3.47 22.87
N ASP A 33 -10.88 -3.60 23.56
CA ASP A 33 -10.61 -2.94 24.85
C ASP A 33 -9.69 -1.70 24.58
N ILE A 34 -10.32 -0.59 24.18
CA ILE A 34 -9.65 0.68 23.87
C ILE A 34 -10.20 1.74 24.82
N THR A 35 -9.36 2.67 25.29
CA THR A 35 -9.81 3.78 26.16
C THR A 35 -10.81 4.67 25.43
N ASP A 36 -11.75 5.28 26.15
CA ASP A 36 -12.81 6.11 25.55
C ASP A 36 -12.22 7.27 24.70
N ALA A 37 -11.11 7.86 25.10
CA ALA A 37 -10.48 8.97 24.37
C ALA A 37 -9.79 8.48 23.08
N GLU A 38 -9.03 7.39 23.14
CA GLU A 38 -8.39 6.77 21.98
C GLU A 38 -9.43 6.22 21.01
N SER A 39 -10.47 5.60 21.53
CA SER A 39 -11.62 5.10 20.77
C SER A 39 -12.30 6.23 19.99
N LEU A 40 -12.58 7.36 20.66
CA LEU A 40 -13.22 8.52 20.02
C LEU A 40 -12.37 9.09 18.88
N HIS A 41 -11.05 9.21 19.10
CA HIS A 41 -10.12 9.68 18.08
C HIS A 41 -10.13 8.75 16.85
N LEU A 42 -9.96 7.44 17.06
CA LEU A 42 -9.95 6.45 15.98
C LEU A 42 -11.27 6.39 15.22
N VAL A 43 -12.41 6.46 15.92
CA VAL A 43 -13.74 6.49 15.30
C VAL A 43 -13.92 7.73 14.43
N ASN A 44 -13.47 8.90 14.89
CA ASN A 44 -13.51 10.13 14.11
C ASN A 44 -12.64 10.04 12.84
N GLU A 45 -11.43 9.49 12.94
CA GLU A 45 -10.56 9.28 11.77
C GLU A 45 -11.12 8.20 10.83
N LEU A 46 -11.68 7.13 11.36
CA LEU A 46 -12.36 6.10 10.57
C LEU A 46 -13.55 6.67 9.79
N SER A 47 -14.29 7.61 10.35
CA SER A 47 -15.39 8.26 9.63
C SER A 47 -14.95 9.11 8.44
N LYS A 48 -13.71 9.64 8.48
CA LYS A 48 -13.10 10.43 7.39
C LYS A 48 -12.44 9.53 6.33
N LEU A 49 -12.17 8.28 6.66
CA LEU A 49 -11.39 7.36 5.83
C LEU A 49 -11.97 7.17 4.41
N PRO A 50 -13.30 7.05 4.20
CA PRO A 50 -13.85 6.98 2.84
C PRO A 50 -13.47 8.19 1.98
N GLY A 51 -13.51 9.40 2.54
CA GLY A 51 -13.10 10.62 1.83
C GLY A 51 -11.61 10.61 1.50
N LYS A 52 -10.76 10.21 2.45
CA LYS A 52 -9.31 10.07 2.21
C LYS A 52 -9.02 9.05 1.10
N VAL A 53 -9.76 7.94 1.02
CA VAL A 53 -9.61 6.96 -0.08
C VAL A 53 -10.04 7.57 -1.42
N GLU A 54 -11.12 8.37 -1.46
CA GLU A 54 -11.51 9.12 -2.67
C GLU A 54 -10.41 10.09 -3.11
N ASP A 55 -9.78 10.78 -2.16
CA ASP A 55 -8.69 11.72 -2.44
C ASP A 55 -7.46 10.99 -3.01
N VAL A 56 -7.08 9.85 -2.42
CA VAL A 56 -5.99 9.00 -2.93
C VAL A 56 -6.29 8.56 -4.36
N LEU A 57 -7.49 8.01 -4.62
CA LEU A 57 -7.88 7.55 -5.96
C LEU A 57 -7.74 8.65 -7.01
N ARG A 58 -8.16 9.89 -6.68
CA ARG A 58 -8.04 11.02 -7.61
C ARG A 58 -6.62 11.52 -7.81
N ALA A 59 -5.83 11.54 -6.72
CA ALA A 59 -4.50 12.13 -6.73
C ALA A 59 -3.45 11.24 -7.40
N VAL A 60 -3.55 9.90 -7.23
CA VAL A 60 -2.47 9.00 -7.60
C VAL A 60 -2.71 8.19 -8.88
N ASP A 61 -3.92 8.22 -9.47
CA ASP A 61 -4.27 7.41 -10.63
C ASP A 61 -3.36 7.70 -11.83
N ASP A 62 -3.22 8.97 -12.23
CA ASP A 62 -2.33 9.35 -13.33
C ASP A 62 -0.87 9.04 -13.00
N GLN A 63 -0.44 9.24 -11.77
CA GLN A 63 0.93 8.92 -11.34
C GLN A 63 1.21 7.41 -11.48
N CYS A 64 0.29 6.55 -11.04
CA CYS A 64 0.40 5.10 -11.23
C CYS A 64 0.43 4.72 -12.71
N TYR A 65 -0.37 5.41 -13.54
CA TYR A 65 -0.31 5.23 -15.00
C TYR A 65 1.06 5.62 -15.60
N GLN A 66 1.66 6.73 -15.17
CA GLN A 66 3.00 7.13 -15.63
C GLN A 66 4.07 6.13 -15.16
N LEU A 67 4.02 5.68 -13.91
CA LEU A 67 4.92 4.63 -13.39
C LEU A 67 4.78 3.32 -14.16
N ALA A 68 3.56 2.95 -14.53
CA ALA A 68 3.32 1.77 -15.36
C ALA A 68 3.99 1.87 -16.74
N LYS A 69 4.10 3.07 -17.34
CA LYS A 69 4.87 3.25 -18.59
C LYS A 69 6.34 2.90 -18.43
N ILE A 70 6.90 3.19 -17.27
CA ILE A 70 8.32 2.97 -16.98
C ILE A 70 8.59 1.50 -16.65
N PHE A 71 7.71 0.88 -15.84
CA PHE A 71 8.01 -0.39 -15.19
C PHE A 71 7.27 -1.62 -15.76
N HIS A 72 6.36 -1.46 -16.74
CA HIS A 72 5.59 -2.60 -17.28
C HIS A 72 6.42 -3.70 -17.94
N THR A 73 7.65 -3.41 -18.34
CA THR A 73 8.56 -4.38 -18.96
C THR A 73 9.42 -5.13 -17.94
N ALA A 74 9.41 -4.75 -16.68
CA ALA A 74 10.13 -5.47 -15.63
C ALA A 74 9.62 -6.91 -15.50
N ASN A 75 10.52 -7.83 -15.20
CA ASN A 75 10.20 -9.25 -15.00
C ASN A 75 9.89 -9.56 -13.54
N ASP A 76 10.50 -8.82 -12.64
CA ASP A 76 10.44 -9.03 -11.20
C ASP A 76 10.15 -7.72 -10.48
N PHE A 77 9.55 -7.81 -9.29
CA PHE A 77 9.32 -6.69 -8.38
C PHE A 77 9.51 -7.14 -6.94
N LEU A 78 10.09 -6.28 -6.11
CA LEU A 78 10.04 -6.43 -4.66
C LEU A 78 9.11 -5.40 -4.04
N PHE A 79 8.37 -5.84 -3.01
CA PHE A 79 7.50 -4.99 -2.21
C PHE A 79 7.98 -5.04 -0.76
N LEU A 80 8.27 -3.88 -0.18
CA LEU A 80 8.83 -3.78 1.17
C LEU A 80 7.87 -3.09 2.11
N GLY A 81 7.68 -3.67 3.28
CA GLY A 81 6.93 -3.08 4.38
C GLY A 81 7.52 -3.47 5.73
N ARG A 82 7.22 -2.68 6.76
CA ARG A 82 7.67 -2.93 8.14
C ARG A 82 6.47 -2.89 9.10
N GLY A 83 6.41 -3.84 10.06
CA GLY A 83 5.30 -3.93 10.99
C GLY A 83 3.97 -4.16 10.26
N ILE A 84 2.95 -3.33 10.52
CA ILE A 84 1.62 -3.46 9.91
C ILE A 84 1.61 -3.19 8.40
N HIS A 85 2.62 -2.53 7.86
CA HIS A 85 2.78 -2.25 6.43
C HIS A 85 3.28 -3.48 5.65
N TYR A 86 3.88 -4.47 6.32
CA TYR A 86 4.37 -5.67 5.64
C TYR A 86 3.25 -6.52 5.02
N PRO A 87 2.12 -6.82 5.68
CA PRO A 87 0.98 -7.47 5.04
C PRO A 87 0.46 -6.72 3.80
N ILE A 88 0.54 -5.39 3.79
CA ILE A 88 0.14 -4.57 2.65
C ILE A 88 1.14 -4.69 1.49
N ALA A 89 2.43 -4.78 1.78
CA ALA A 89 3.44 -5.10 0.78
C ALA A 89 3.21 -6.49 0.15
N LEU A 90 2.83 -7.50 0.94
CA LEU A 90 2.42 -8.82 0.43
C LEU A 90 1.20 -8.73 -0.49
N GLU A 91 0.19 -7.93 -0.12
CA GLU A 91 -1.00 -7.71 -0.96
C GLU A 91 -0.65 -7.02 -2.27
N GLY A 92 0.22 -5.99 -2.25
CA GLY A 92 0.71 -5.34 -3.46
C GLY A 92 1.43 -6.30 -4.40
N ALA A 93 2.32 -7.14 -3.86
CA ALA A 93 3.00 -8.19 -4.62
C ALA A 93 2.01 -9.22 -5.17
N LEU A 94 1.01 -9.61 -4.39
CA LEU A 94 -0.05 -10.53 -4.82
C LEU A 94 -0.85 -9.95 -5.98
N LYS A 95 -1.32 -8.71 -5.87
CA LYS A 95 -2.11 -8.06 -6.93
C LYS A 95 -1.30 -7.93 -8.23
N LEU A 96 -0.04 -7.53 -8.14
CA LEU A 96 0.80 -7.41 -9.33
C LEU A 96 0.98 -8.76 -10.03
N LYS A 97 1.37 -9.83 -9.31
CA LYS A 97 1.55 -11.15 -9.92
C LYS A 97 0.27 -11.75 -10.47
N GLU A 98 -0.87 -11.53 -9.77
CA GLU A 98 -2.16 -12.08 -10.13
C GLU A 98 -2.64 -11.60 -11.51
N ILE A 99 -2.51 -10.30 -11.79
CA ILE A 99 -3.12 -9.69 -12.98
C ILE A 99 -2.13 -9.36 -14.09
N SER A 100 -0.83 -9.16 -13.77
CA SER A 100 0.19 -8.79 -14.76
C SER A 100 1.12 -9.95 -15.14
N TYR A 101 1.11 -11.03 -14.36
CA TYR A 101 1.99 -12.21 -14.48
C TYR A 101 3.48 -11.89 -14.29
N ILE A 102 3.80 -10.74 -13.72
CA ILE A 102 5.15 -10.40 -13.27
C ILE A 102 5.43 -11.16 -11.98
N HIS A 103 6.62 -11.72 -11.84
CA HIS A 103 7.04 -12.27 -10.55
C HIS A 103 7.17 -11.14 -9.54
N ALA A 104 6.49 -11.24 -8.42
CA ALA A 104 6.49 -10.21 -7.39
C ALA A 104 6.50 -10.83 -6.00
N GLU A 105 7.38 -10.34 -5.13
CA GLU A 105 7.52 -10.83 -3.75
C GLU A 105 7.42 -9.68 -2.75
N GLY A 106 6.76 -9.95 -1.62
CA GLY A 106 6.73 -9.05 -0.47
C GLY A 106 7.72 -9.51 0.59
N TYR A 107 8.55 -8.57 1.09
CA TYR A 107 9.52 -8.85 2.16
C TYR A 107 9.37 -7.88 3.31
N PRO A 108 9.60 -8.34 4.56
CA PRO A 108 9.82 -7.41 5.67
C PRO A 108 11.07 -6.59 5.38
N ALA A 109 10.94 -5.25 5.38
CA ALA A 109 12.06 -4.37 5.02
C ALA A 109 13.34 -4.63 5.85
N GLY A 110 13.19 -5.06 7.11
CA GLY A 110 14.32 -5.41 7.99
C GLY A 110 15.08 -6.66 7.58
N GLU A 111 14.49 -7.55 6.78
CA GLU A 111 15.05 -8.82 6.36
C GLU A 111 15.84 -8.74 5.03
N MET A 112 15.92 -7.58 4.42
CA MET A 112 16.61 -7.37 3.15
C MET A 112 18.06 -7.84 3.16
N LYS A 113 18.75 -7.73 4.31
CA LYS A 113 20.15 -8.14 4.49
C LYS A 113 20.35 -9.67 4.47
N HIS A 114 19.28 -10.42 4.66
CA HIS A 114 19.34 -11.89 4.79
C HIS A 114 19.09 -12.62 3.46
N GLY A 115 19.28 -11.92 2.33
CA GLY A 115 19.18 -12.51 0.99
C GLY A 115 18.71 -11.53 -0.07
N PRO A 116 17.54 -10.88 0.06
CA PRO A 116 16.95 -10.07 -1.02
C PRO A 116 17.85 -8.95 -1.54
N ASN A 117 18.74 -8.38 -0.73
CA ASN A 117 19.73 -7.39 -1.19
C ASN A 117 20.64 -7.90 -2.30
N ALA A 118 20.82 -9.21 -2.45
CA ALA A 118 21.58 -9.80 -3.53
C ALA A 118 20.90 -9.70 -4.91
N LEU A 119 19.60 -9.48 -4.93
CA LEU A 119 18.78 -9.35 -6.16
C LEU A 119 18.72 -7.92 -6.66
N ILE A 120 19.15 -6.93 -5.86
CA ILE A 120 18.99 -5.50 -6.18
C ILE A 120 19.96 -5.09 -7.27
N ASP A 121 19.41 -4.60 -8.37
CA ASP A 121 20.09 -3.93 -9.47
C ASP A 121 19.16 -2.87 -10.11
N GLU A 122 19.60 -2.24 -11.20
CA GLU A 122 18.85 -1.23 -11.93
C GLU A 122 17.60 -1.74 -12.66
N THR A 123 17.46 -3.06 -12.79
CA THR A 123 16.35 -3.71 -13.51
C THR A 123 15.22 -4.18 -12.61
N LEU A 124 15.47 -4.28 -11.30
CA LEU A 124 14.51 -4.74 -10.29
C LEU A 124 13.85 -3.55 -9.57
N PRO A 125 12.61 -3.18 -9.92
CA PRO A 125 11.88 -2.16 -9.18
C PRO A 125 11.54 -2.62 -7.76
N VAL A 126 11.67 -1.71 -6.80
CA VAL A 126 11.35 -1.95 -5.39
C VAL A 126 10.26 -0.98 -4.96
N VAL A 127 9.09 -1.49 -4.65
CA VAL A 127 8.00 -0.70 -4.05
C VAL A 127 8.14 -0.74 -2.53
N CYS A 128 8.29 0.40 -1.89
CA CYS A 128 8.50 0.49 -0.45
C CYS A 128 7.41 1.31 0.23
N ILE A 129 6.75 0.75 1.24
CA ILE A 129 5.79 1.48 2.06
C ILE A 129 6.57 2.19 3.17
N ALA A 130 6.68 3.52 3.04
CA ALA A 130 7.43 4.41 3.92
C ALA A 130 6.50 5.49 4.48
N THR A 131 5.42 5.07 5.10
CA THR A 131 4.43 5.92 5.75
C THR A 131 4.69 6.01 7.25
N LYS A 132 4.17 7.05 7.89
CA LYS A 132 4.23 7.22 9.35
C LYS A 132 3.02 7.98 9.87
N ASP A 133 2.63 7.67 11.10
CA ASP A 133 1.85 8.57 11.95
C ASP A 133 2.82 9.40 12.80
N PRO A 134 2.94 10.72 12.60
CA PRO A 134 3.88 11.55 13.35
C PRO A 134 3.52 11.65 14.85
N ASN A 135 2.30 11.28 15.23
CA ASN A 135 1.86 11.30 16.62
C ASN A 135 2.14 9.97 17.35
N ASP A 136 2.56 8.93 16.63
CA ASP A 136 2.95 7.64 17.19
C ASP A 136 4.49 7.45 17.10
N PRO A 137 5.23 7.52 18.22
CA PRO A 137 6.68 7.32 18.24
C PRO A 137 7.11 5.96 17.68
N SER A 138 6.29 4.92 17.81
CA SER A 138 6.56 3.60 17.24
C SER A 138 6.46 3.61 15.71
N SER A 139 5.48 4.35 15.17
CA SER A 139 5.32 4.56 13.74
C SER A 139 6.51 5.34 13.16
N VAL A 140 6.91 6.44 13.83
CA VAL A 140 8.09 7.23 13.43
C VAL A 140 9.35 6.36 13.41
N LEU A 141 9.59 5.56 14.45
CA LEU A 141 10.75 4.67 14.49
C LEU A 141 10.75 3.64 13.36
N LYS A 142 9.58 3.07 13.02
CA LYS A 142 9.43 2.14 11.89
C LYS A 142 9.78 2.83 10.56
N TYR A 143 9.31 4.06 10.37
CA TYR A 143 9.63 4.88 9.20
C TYR A 143 11.14 5.14 9.09
N GLU A 144 11.82 5.61 10.14
CA GLU A 144 13.28 5.85 10.14
C GLU A 144 14.07 4.59 9.76
N LYS A 145 13.66 3.43 10.27
CA LYS A 145 14.27 2.14 9.89
C LYS A 145 13.99 1.77 8.44
N THR A 146 12.83 2.13 7.91
CA THR A 146 12.47 1.93 6.51
C THR A 146 13.31 2.83 5.60
N LEU A 147 13.55 4.10 5.96
CA LEU A 147 14.47 4.98 5.22
C LEU A 147 15.87 4.38 5.12
N SER A 148 16.38 3.79 6.21
CA SER A 148 17.68 3.12 6.19
C SER A 148 17.70 1.94 5.20
N ASN A 149 16.60 1.18 5.10
CA ASN A 149 16.51 0.09 4.12
C ASN A 149 16.41 0.63 2.68
N ILE A 150 15.70 1.74 2.46
CA ILE A 150 15.66 2.42 1.15
C ILE A 150 17.06 2.85 0.74
N GLN A 151 17.83 3.46 1.63
CA GLN A 151 19.23 3.83 1.35
C GLN A 151 20.10 2.62 0.97
N GLU A 152 19.88 1.45 1.58
CA GLU A 152 20.58 0.23 1.21
C GLU A 152 20.23 -0.26 -0.21
N VAL A 153 18.96 -0.09 -0.62
CA VAL A 153 18.49 -0.43 -1.98
C VAL A 153 19.06 0.55 -3.00
N THR A 154 18.96 1.86 -2.74
CA THR A 154 19.43 2.92 -3.66
C THR A 154 20.95 2.88 -3.81
N ALA A 155 21.71 2.55 -2.75
CA ALA A 155 23.16 2.36 -2.81
C ALA A 155 23.61 1.21 -3.73
N ARG A 156 22.68 0.33 -4.13
CA ARG A 156 22.88 -0.77 -5.08
C ARG A 156 22.27 -0.51 -6.45
N SER A 157 21.98 0.75 -6.76
CA SER A 157 21.31 1.19 -8.00
C SER A 157 19.87 0.66 -8.13
N GLY A 158 19.26 0.19 -7.04
CA GLY A 158 17.87 -0.24 -7.03
C GLY A 158 16.92 0.93 -7.24
N ARG A 159 15.91 0.73 -8.08
CA ARG A 159 14.92 1.75 -8.42
C ARG A 159 13.73 1.69 -7.47
N VAL A 160 13.63 2.65 -6.57
CA VAL A 160 12.61 2.65 -5.52
C VAL A 160 11.40 3.51 -5.91
N ILE A 161 10.21 2.93 -5.74
CA ILE A 161 8.92 3.63 -5.72
C ILE A 161 8.46 3.64 -4.28
N ALA A 162 8.47 4.79 -3.62
CA ALA A 162 8.05 4.90 -2.23
C ALA A 162 6.59 5.37 -2.12
N ILE A 163 5.79 4.68 -1.30
CA ILE A 163 4.52 5.20 -0.82
C ILE A 163 4.80 5.95 0.47
N ALA A 164 4.48 7.24 0.51
CA ALA A 164 4.80 8.13 1.61
C ALA A 164 3.63 9.05 1.97
N ILE A 165 3.70 9.71 3.11
CA ILE A 165 2.71 10.70 3.53
C ILE A 165 2.92 12.01 2.76
N GLU A 166 1.83 12.71 2.43
CA GLU A 166 1.87 14.03 1.83
C GLU A 166 2.76 15.00 2.62
N GLY A 167 3.61 15.74 1.91
CA GLY A 167 4.54 16.70 2.51
C GLY A 167 5.82 16.08 3.09
N ASP A 168 6.05 14.79 2.91
CA ASP A 168 7.31 14.15 3.32
C ASP A 168 8.42 14.50 2.32
N GLU A 169 9.23 15.50 2.66
CA GLU A 169 10.35 15.94 1.83
C GLU A 169 11.58 15.04 1.98
N GLU A 170 11.73 14.35 3.11
CA GLU A 170 12.88 13.51 3.38
C GLU A 170 12.95 12.35 2.38
N ILE A 171 11.82 11.66 2.15
CA ILE A 171 11.75 10.54 1.22
C ILE A 171 11.98 10.97 -0.23
N LYS A 172 11.53 12.17 -0.62
CA LYS A 172 11.71 12.70 -1.99
C LYS A 172 13.18 12.86 -2.39
N HIS A 173 14.05 13.08 -1.42
CA HIS A 173 15.50 13.18 -1.67
C HIS A 173 16.20 11.83 -1.75
N LEU A 174 15.56 10.75 -1.34
CA LEU A 174 16.14 9.41 -1.28
C LEU A 174 15.76 8.53 -2.45
N VAL A 175 14.63 8.82 -3.13
CA VAL A 175 14.08 7.96 -4.18
C VAL A 175 13.72 8.72 -5.44
N GLU A 176 13.71 8.00 -6.57
CA GLU A 176 13.32 8.57 -7.87
C GLU A 176 11.81 8.84 -7.97
N HIS A 177 11.00 8.00 -7.34
CA HIS A 177 9.55 8.05 -7.44
C HIS A 177 8.87 7.96 -6.07
N THR A 178 7.97 8.90 -5.79
CA THR A 178 7.13 8.89 -4.57
C THR A 178 5.67 8.95 -4.93
N ILE A 179 4.85 8.08 -4.35
CA ILE A 179 3.39 8.19 -4.38
C ILE A 179 2.96 8.69 -3.01
N GLN A 180 2.30 9.85 -2.98
CA GLN A 180 1.91 10.48 -1.72
C GLN A 180 0.46 10.20 -1.38
N ILE A 181 0.20 9.85 -0.12
CA ILE A 181 -1.13 9.60 0.44
C ILE A 181 -1.38 10.49 1.64
N PRO A 182 -2.65 10.80 1.97
CA PRO A 182 -3.00 11.62 3.13
C PRO A 182 -2.55 10.98 4.45
N GLN A 183 -2.25 11.82 5.43
CA GLN A 183 -1.95 11.38 6.79
C GLN A 183 -3.17 10.71 7.44
N ALA A 184 -2.92 9.63 8.20
CA ALA A 184 -3.90 8.96 9.05
C ALA A 184 -3.20 8.32 10.26
N PRO A 185 -3.95 7.97 11.33
CA PRO A 185 -3.44 7.10 12.38
C PRO A 185 -2.87 5.80 11.81
N GLU A 186 -1.78 5.28 12.40
CA GLU A 186 -1.08 4.11 11.86
C GLU A 186 -2.00 2.92 11.58
N LEU A 187 -2.97 2.65 12.44
CA LEU A 187 -3.94 1.57 12.25
C LEU A 187 -4.83 1.72 11.00
N LEU A 188 -4.96 2.92 10.47
CA LEU A 188 -5.78 3.22 9.29
C LEU A 188 -4.95 3.41 8.01
N LEU A 189 -3.64 3.62 8.12
CA LEU A 189 -2.73 3.75 6.98
C LEU A 189 -2.82 2.58 5.99
N PRO A 190 -2.91 1.29 6.42
CA PRO A 190 -3.04 0.15 5.52
C PRO A 190 -4.16 0.28 4.47
N VAL A 191 -5.28 0.92 4.84
CA VAL A 191 -6.42 1.12 3.93
C VAL A 191 -6.08 2.14 2.83
N LEU A 192 -5.26 3.15 3.13
CA LEU A 192 -4.81 4.15 2.15
C LEU A 192 -3.66 3.63 1.29
N GLU A 193 -2.76 2.84 1.88
CA GLU A 193 -1.57 2.28 1.24
C GLU A 193 -1.89 1.25 0.15
N VAL A 194 -2.93 0.44 0.36
CA VAL A 194 -3.31 -0.60 -0.61
C VAL A 194 -3.83 -0.02 -1.92
N VAL A 195 -4.43 1.17 -1.91
CA VAL A 195 -5.03 1.80 -3.08
C VAL A 195 -4.02 2.07 -4.20
N PRO A 196 -2.89 2.79 -3.95
CA PRO A 196 -1.89 2.99 -4.99
C PRO A 196 -1.23 1.69 -5.47
N LEU A 197 -1.11 0.68 -4.61
CA LEU A 197 -0.59 -0.63 -5.02
C LEU A 197 -1.51 -1.33 -6.00
N GLN A 198 -2.82 -1.27 -5.78
CA GLN A 198 -3.83 -1.83 -6.66
C GLN A 198 -3.88 -1.07 -8.01
N LEU A 199 -3.82 0.27 -7.98
CA LEU A 199 -3.79 1.09 -9.19
C LEU A 199 -2.52 0.84 -10.01
N LEU A 200 -1.36 0.77 -9.37
CA LEU A 200 -0.09 0.46 -10.04
C LEU A 200 -0.15 -0.91 -10.72
N ALA A 201 -0.61 -1.93 -10.00
CA ALA A 201 -0.78 -3.28 -10.55
C ALA A 201 -1.75 -3.29 -11.74
N TYR A 202 -2.89 -2.58 -11.61
CA TYR A 202 -3.88 -2.44 -12.67
C TYR A 202 -3.29 -1.82 -13.94
N HIS A 203 -2.65 -0.66 -13.82
CA HIS A 203 -2.08 0.05 -14.97
C HIS A 203 -0.92 -0.72 -15.62
N ILE A 204 -0.09 -1.41 -14.84
CA ILE A 204 0.95 -2.29 -15.37
C ILE A 204 0.31 -3.44 -16.17
N ALA A 205 -0.70 -4.10 -15.63
CA ALA A 205 -1.38 -5.22 -16.30
C ALA A 205 -2.06 -4.79 -17.60
N VAL A 206 -2.81 -3.68 -17.58
CA VAL A 206 -3.44 -3.10 -18.78
C VAL A 206 -2.38 -2.79 -19.85
N ARG A 207 -1.25 -2.21 -19.46
CA ARG A 207 -0.18 -1.85 -20.38
C ARG A 207 0.52 -3.09 -20.97
N ARG A 208 0.54 -4.19 -20.25
CA ARG A 208 1.03 -5.48 -20.72
C ARG A 208 0.02 -6.23 -21.61
N GLY A 209 -1.19 -5.69 -21.78
CA GLY A 209 -2.28 -6.34 -22.53
C GLY A 209 -2.90 -7.53 -21.80
N CYS A 210 -2.77 -7.59 -20.47
CA CYS A 210 -3.37 -8.65 -19.66
C CYS A 210 -4.87 -8.37 -19.42
N ASP A 211 -5.66 -9.43 -19.33
CA ASP A 211 -7.06 -9.34 -18.90
C ASP A 211 -7.10 -9.22 -17.38
N VAL A 212 -7.46 -8.03 -16.89
CA VAL A 212 -7.50 -7.72 -15.46
C VAL A 212 -8.77 -8.22 -14.75
N ASP A 213 -9.79 -8.60 -15.52
CA ASP A 213 -11.07 -9.08 -14.98
C ASP A 213 -11.17 -10.61 -14.99
N GLN A 214 -10.42 -11.26 -15.89
CA GLN A 214 -10.32 -12.72 -16.00
C GLN A 214 -8.85 -13.15 -16.10
N PRO A 215 -8.06 -13.03 -15.02
CA PRO A 215 -6.67 -13.49 -15.02
C PRO A 215 -6.61 -15.00 -15.33
N ARG A 216 -5.60 -15.38 -16.12
CA ARG A 216 -5.40 -16.79 -16.48
C ARG A 216 -5.15 -17.65 -15.23
N ASN A 217 -5.61 -18.89 -15.25
CA ASN A 217 -5.39 -19.88 -14.20
C ASN A 217 -6.04 -19.55 -12.83
N LEU A 218 -6.84 -18.49 -12.75
CA LEU A 218 -7.57 -18.11 -11.56
C LEU A 218 -9.07 -18.27 -11.82
N ALA A 219 -9.65 -19.37 -11.36
CA ALA A 219 -11.08 -19.57 -11.40
C ALA A 219 -11.70 -19.21 -10.06
N LYS A 220 -12.79 -18.44 -10.05
CA LYS A 220 -13.57 -18.10 -8.83
C LYS A 220 -14.22 -19.33 -8.19
N SER A 221 -14.34 -20.42 -8.90
CA SER A 221 -14.74 -21.73 -8.38
C SER A 221 -14.06 -22.83 -9.20
N VAL A 222 -13.18 -23.58 -8.58
CA VAL A 222 -12.69 -24.85 -9.14
C VAL A 222 -13.51 -25.95 -8.52
N THR A 223 -14.51 -26.47 -9.24
CA THR A 223 -15.02 -27.81 -8.96
C THR A 223 -14.02 -28.80 -9.54
N VAL A 224 -13.13 -29.31 -8.70
CA VAL A 224 -12.37 -30.50 -9.00
C VAL A 224 -13.29 -31.67 -8.65
N GLU A 225 -13.85 -32.33 -9.69
CA GLU A 225 -14.42 -33.66 -9.53
C GLU A 225 -13.30 -34.70 -9.39
#